data_642aab31f9329130689a20e994531d8a
#
_entry.id   642aab31f9329130689a20e994531d8a
#
_cell.length_a   1.000
_cell.length_b   1.000
_cell.length_c   1.000
_cell.angle_alpha   90.00
_cell.angle_beta   90.00
_cell.angle_gamma   90.00
#
_symmetry.space_group_name_H-M   'P 1'
#
loop_
_entity.id
_entity.type
_entity.pdbx_description
1 polymer ?
#
loop_
_entity_poly.entity_id
_entity_poly.type
_entity_poly.pdbx_seq_one_letter_code
_entity_poly.pdbx_strand_id
1 'polypeptide(L)'
;MIKRGALFNALVRCALCLMGALSINMARTMGEELPALYGLEPGGEVILLMPCVGWLLFSSLPVAYYAAWTHMSVSRLGYMELMRYRRYLNWRLHNYGSAAWFSAVYALMAFASQLILDGRYIADAHMLMSAAASTGLILVSLLVQCAVFQWAYLNTEHGEKALLAIILQNAVGAALGYVAPQVALFIPASWAMYARSGAYADGGYPILAALAVELAVMIAALMCGRSPKVSVFSPQNKAK
;
A
#
# COMPACT_ATOMS: atom_id res chain seq x y z
N MET A 1 27.24 -15.41 -8.09
CA MET A 1 26.77 -14.19 -7.41
C MET A 1 25.25 -13.91 -7.56
N ILE A 2 24.64 -14.17 -8.71
CA ILE A 2 23.20 -13.89 -8.98
C ILE A 2 22.26 -14.65 -8.01
N LYS A 3 22.56 -15.91 -7.67
CA LYS A 3 21.72 -16.73 -6.77
C LYS A 3 21.61 -16.19 -5.34
N ARG A 4 22.68 -15.55 -4.80
CA ARG A 4 22.66 -14.99 -3.44
C ARG A 4 21.79 -13.74 -3.33
N GLY A 5 21.78 -12.88 -4.36
CA GLY A 5 20.92 -11.70 -4.39
C GLY A 5 19.42 -12.06 -4.50
N ALA A 6 19.09 -13.09 -5.29
CA ALA A 6 17.72 -13.57 -5.42
C ALA A 6 17.18 -14.15 -4.11
N LEU A 7 18.00 -14.95 -3.41
CA LEU A 7 17.66 -15.53 -2.10
C LEU A 7 17.46 -14.43 -1.05
N PHE A 8 18.36 -13.45 -1.00
CA PHE A 8 18.23 -12.31 -0.08
C PHE A 8 16.94 -11.53 -0.30
N ASN A 9 16.61 -11.23 -1.57
CA ASN A 9 15.35 -10.54 -1.89
C ASN A 9 14.11 -11.37 -1.52
N ALA A 10 14.15 -12.69 -1.70
CA ALA A 10 13.06 -13.57 -1.28
C ALA A 10 12.89 -13.56 0.24
N LEU A 11 13.97 -13.65 1.00
CA LEU A 11 13.94 -13.58 2.47
C LEU A 11 13.39 -12.24 2.98
N VAL A 12 13.81 -11.12 2.37
CA VAL A 12 13.28 -9.79 2.73
C VAL A 12 11.78 -9.71 2.46
N ARG A 13 11.30 -10.21 1.32
CA ARG A 13 9.87 -10.24 1.02
C ARG A 13 9.07 -11.10 2.00
N CYS A 14 9.57 -12.28 2.34
CA CYS A 14 8.95 -13.14 3.35
C CYS A 14 8.90 -12.46 4.72
N ALA A 15 9.99 -11.83 5.15
CA ALA A 15 10.03 -11.10 6.41
C ALA A 15 9.01 -9.95 6.43
N LEU A 16 8.88 -9.19 5.34
CA LEU A 16 7.90 -8.11 5.22
C LEU A 16 6.46 -8.64 5.24
N CYS A 17 6.18 -9.77 4.59
CA CYS A 17 4.86 -10.42 4.67
C CYS A 17 4.52 -10.85 6.10
N LEU A 18 5.48 -11.41 6.83
CA LEU A 18 5.30 -11.76 8.25
C LEU A 18 5.08 -10.52 9.12
N MET A 19 5.87 -9.48 8.92
CA MET A 19 5.67 -8.20 9.61
C MET A 19 4.30 -7.60 9.32
N GLY A 20 3.84 -7.67 8.07
CA GLY A 20 2.50 -7.22 7.68
C GLY A 20 1.41 -8.02 8.38
N ALA A 21 1.51 -9.35 8.42
CA ALA A 21 0.58 -10.20 9.14
C ALA A 21 0.54 -9.89 10.65
N LEU A 22 1.69 -9.62 11.26
CA LEU A 22 1.76 -9.19 12.66
C LEU A 22 1.14 -7.80 12.86
N SER A 23 1.45 -6.84 11.97
CA SER A 23 0.94 -5.46 12.06
C SER A 23 -0.58 -5.40 11.94
N ILE A 24 -1.20 -6.21 11.05
CA ILE A 24 -2.65 -6.25 10.93
C ILE A 24 -3.32 -6.85 12.17
N ASN A 25 -2.65 -7.77 12.86
CA ASN A 25 -3.14 -8.28 14.14
C ASN A 25 -3.04 -7.23 15.26
N MET A 26 -2.05 -6.33 15.21
CA MET A 26 -1.98 -5.18 16.14
C MET A 26 -3.10 -4.16 15.85
N ALA A 27 -3.60 -4.09 14.61
CA ALA A 27 -4.73 -3.24 14.26
C ALA A 27 -6.07 -3.77 14.82
N ARG A 28 -6.11 -5.01 15.33
CA ARG A 28 -7.27 -5.56 16.00
C ARG A 28 -7.47 -4.86 17.34
N THR A 29 -8.64 -4.28 17.56
CA THR A 29 -9.00 -3.65 18.83
C THR A 29 -9.25 -4.73 19.88
N MET A 30 -8.68 -4.53 21.08
CA MET A 30 -8.93 -5.44 22.19
C MET A 30 -10.40 -5.33 22.62
N GLY A 31 -11.15 -6.39 22.45
CA GLY A 31 -12.55 -6.49 22.88
C GLY A 31 -13.58 -6.22 21.80
N GLU A 32 -13.20 -5.80 20.58
CA GLU A 32 -14.12 -5.65 19.48
C GLU A 32 -14.24 -6.94 18.65
N GLU A 33 -15.46 -7.22 18.21
CA GLU A 33 -15.74 -8.39 17.38
C GLU A 33 -15.29 -8.21 15.92
N LEU A 34 -14.77 -7.03 15.58
CA LEU A 34 -14.39 -6.70 14.22
C LEU A 34 -13.18 -7.50 13.75
N PRO A 35 -13.28 -8.09 12.56
CA PRO A 35 -12.14 -8.72 11.93
C PRO A 35 -11.05 -7.71 11.58
N ALA A 36 -9.79 -8.01 11.90
CA ALA A 36 -8.66 -7.12 11.70
C ALA A 36 -8.49 -6.60 10.26
N LEU A 37 -8.91 -7.40 9.26
CA LEU A 37 -8.89 -7.02 7.84
C LEU A 37 -9.86 -5.89 7.50
N TYR A 38 -10.91 -5.66 8.29
CA TYR A 38 -11.88 -4.59 7.99
C TYR A 38 -11.30 -3.19 8.21
N GLY A 39 -10.16 -3.10 8.89
CA GLY A 39 -9.51 -1.85 9.23
C GLY A 39 -10.05 -1.26 10.52
N LEU A 40 -9.99 0.06 10.62
CA LEU A 40 -10.34 0.79 11.84
C LEU A 40 -11.78 1.29 11.76
N GLU A 41 -12.57 1.02 12.78
CA GLU A 41 -13.93 1.55 12.90
C GLU A 41 -13.97 3.08 12.95
N PRO A 42 -15.00 3.70 12.38
CA PRO A 42 -15.21 5.13 12.53
C PRO A 42 -15.83 5.45 13.91
N GLY A 43 -15.40 6.54 14.55
CA GLY A 43 -16.16 7.18 15.63
C GLY A 43 -15.98 6.62 17.05
N GLY A 44 -14.80 6.12 17.38
CA GLY A 44 -14.48 5.80 18.79
C GLY A 44 -14.26 7.05 19.64
N GLU A 45 -14.69 7.01 20.93
CA GLU A 45 -14.47 8.12 21.88
C GLU A 45 -12.97 8.34 22.20
N VAL A 46 -12.16 7.31 22.02
CA VAL A 46 -10.71 7.33 22.31
C VAL A 46 -9.93 6.84 21.10
N ILE A 47 -8.90 7.60 20.71
CA ILE A 47 -7.95 7.16 19.68
C ILE A 47 -7.17 5.98 20.23
N LEU A 48 -7.41 4.80 19.68
CA LEU A 48 -6.67 3.60 20.01
C LEU A 48 -5.32 3.62 19.26
N LEU A 49 -4.27 4.02 19.95
CA LEU A 49 -2.94 4.21 19.35
C LEU A 49 -2.41 2.93 18.70
N MET A 50 -2.55 1.79 19.36
CA MET A 50 -2.02 0.50 18.87
C MET A 50 -2.67 0.05 17.54
N PRO A 51 -4.00 0.06 17.38
CA PRO A 51 -4.65 -0.21 16.10
C PRO A 51 -4.22 0.75 14.99
N CYS A 52 -4.12 2.05 15.28
CA CYS A 52 -3.65 3.05 14.30
C CYS A 52 -2.22 2.76 13.85
N VAL A 53 -1.31 2.46 14.77
CA VAL A 53 0.08 2.11 14.46
C VAL A 53 0.15 0.80 13.68
N GLY A 54 -0.62 -0.22 14.08
CA GLY A 54 -0.70 -1.49 13.36
C GLY A 54 -1.16 -1.31 11.92
N TRP A 55 -2.23 -0.54 11.71
CA TRP A 55 -2.73 -0.24 10.36
C TRP A 55 -1.74 0.59 9.54
N LEU A 56 -1.11 1.60 10.15
CA LEU A 56 -0.10 2.42 9.50
C LEU A 56 1.11 1.59 9.04
N LEU A 57 1.63 0.73 9.90
CA LEU A 57 2.71 -0.18 9.55
C LEU A 57 2.28 -1.12 8.41
N PHE A 58 1.12 -1.75 8.56
CA PHE A 58 0.58 -2.64 7.54
C PHE A 58 0.46 -1.99 6.17
N SER A 59 -0.13 -0.81 6.08
CA SER A 59 -0.35 -0.11 4.81
C SER A 59 0.92 0.51 4.21
N SER A 60 1.93 0.84 5.04
CA SER A 60 3.14 1.54 4.59
C SER A 60 4.28 0.59 4.19
N LEU A 61 4.35 -0.63 4.74
CA LEU A 61 5.44 -1.57 4.47
C LEU A 61 5.64 -1.91 2.98
N PRO A 62 4.59 -2.22 2.18
CA PRO A 62 4.76 -2.53 0.77
C PRO A 62 5.28 -1.34 -0.02
N VAL A 63 4.81 -0.13 0.30
CA VAL A 63 5.23 1.10 -0.36
C VAL A 63 6.68 1.43 -0.03
N ALA A 64 7.09 1.26 1.23
CA ALA A 64 8.47 1.46 1.66
C ALA A 64 9.43 0.47 0.96
N TYR A 65 9.02 -0.80 0.86
CA TYR A 65 9.79 -1.79 0.10
C TYR A 65 9.91 -1.40 -1.38
N TYR A 66 8.80 -0.97 -2.00
CA TYR A 66 8.80 -0.53 -3.38
C TYR A 66 9.65 0.73 -3.58
N ALA A 67 9.62 1.66 -2.62
CA ALA A 67 10.47 2.85 -2.64
C ALA A 67 11.96 2.48 -2.64
N ALA A 68 12.37 1.59 -1.75
CA ALA A 68 13.74 1.09 -1.70
C ALA A 68 14.14 0.37 -3.00
N TRP A 69 13.24 -0.47 -3.54
CA TRP A 69 13.45 -1.16 -4.81
C TRP A 69 13.61 -0.19 -5.98
N THR A 70 12.71 0.78 -6.10
CA THR A 70 12.73 1.79 -7.18
C THR A 70 14.00 2.64 -7.08
N HIS A 71 14.38 3.06 -5.87
CA HIS A 71 15.61 3.82 -5.66
C HIS A 71 16.85 3.02 -6.08
N MET A 72 16.93 1.74 -5.71
CA MET A 72 18.02 0.86 -6.14
C MET A 72 18.05 0.66 -7.66
N SER A 73 16.90 0.45 -8.28
CA SER A 73 16.79 0.29 -9.73
C SER A 73 17.25 1.55 -10.48
N VAL A 74 16.82 2.72 -10.03
CA VAL A 74 17.21 4.00 -10.64
C VAL A 74 18.69 4.32 -10.37
N SER A 75 19.19 4.14 -9.14
CA SER A 75 20.54 4.54 -8.77
C SER A 75 21.65 3.61 -9.26
N ARG A 76 21.39 2.30 -9.33
CA ARG A 76 22.43 1.31 -9.69
C ARG A 76 22.36 0.85 -11.15
N LEU A 77 21.17 0.71 -11.70
CA LEU A 77 20.97 0.14 -13.02
C LEU A 77 20.46 1.17 -14.03
N GLY A 78 20.03 2.31 -13.56
CA GLY A 78 19.28 3.37 -14.18
C GLY A 78 19.40 3.47 -15.71
N TYR A 79 20.53 3.95 -16.22
CA TYR A 79 20.69 4.15 -17.65
C TYR A 79 20.74 2.83 -18.44
N MET A 80 21.40 1.80 -17.91
CA MET A 80 21.51 0.51 -18.58
C MET A 80 20.20 -0.25 -18.64
N GLU A 81 19.38 -0.17 -17.60
CA GLU A 81 18.03 -0.75 -17.65
C GLU A 81 17.11 0.01 -18.61
N LEU A 82 17.15 1.35 -18.59
CA LEU A 82 16.38 2.16 -19.52
C LEU A 82 16.68 1.86 -20.98
N MET A 83 17.96 1.60 -21.31
CA MET A 83 18.39 1.25 -22.66
C MET A 83 17.82 -0.09 -23.15
N ARG A 84 17.44 -1.00 -22.24
CA ARG A 84 16.78 -2.27 -22.61
C ARG A 84 15.33 -2.08 -23.03
N TYR A 85 14.69 -0.99 -22.62
CA TYR A 85 13.30 -0.72 -22.93
C TYR A 85 13.23 0.32 -24.06
N ARG A 86 12.60 -0.04 -25.19
CA ARG A 86 12.42 0.88 -26.32
C ARG A 86 11.64 2.15 -25.97
N ARG A 87 10.79 2.08 -24.92
CA ARG A 87 9.96 3.18 -24.43
C ARG A 87 10.05 3.27 -22.91
N TYR A 88 10.16 4.47 -22.42
CA TYR A 88 10.18 4.77 -20.98
C TYR A 88 8.94 4.22 -20.24
N LEU A 89 7.78 4.31 -20.87
CA LEU A 89 6.54 3.76 -20.31
C LEU A 89 6.64 2.25 -20.04
N ASN A 90 7.27 1.49 -20.93
CA ASN A 90 7.43 0.04 -20.74
C ASN A 90 8.30 -0.28 -19.53
N TRP A 91 9.36 0.51 -19.28
CA TRP A 91 10.18 0.38 -18.07
C TRP A 91 9.36 0.68 -16.82
N ARG A 92 8.56 1.77 -16.84
CA ARG A 92 7.69 2.12 -15.72
C ARG A 92 6.70 1.01 -15.39
N LEU A 93 6.01 0.51 -16.38
CA LEU A 93 5.03 -0.56 -16.23
C LEU A 93 5.69 -1.86 -15.74
N HIS A 94 6.89 -2.19 -16.21
CA HIS A 94 7.63 -3.35 -15.74
C HIS A 94 8.03 -3.21 -14.25
N ASN A 95 8.57 -2.05 -13.89
CA ASN A 95 8.94 -1.77 -12.49
C ASN A 95 7.71 -1.78 -11.57
N TYR A 96 6.60 -1.17 -12.01
CA TYR A 96 5.33 -1.21 -11.31
C TYR A 96 4.75 -2.63 -11.21
N GLY A 97 4.88 -3.45 -12.23
CA GLY A 97 4.45 -4.85 -12.21
C GLY A 97 5.11 -5.67 -11.09
N SER A 98 6.37 -5.38 -10.77
CA SER A 98 7.05 -6.00 -9.62
C SER A 98 6.43 -5.58 -8.28
N ALA A 99 6.02 -4.30 -8.15
CA ALA A 99 5.30 -3.81 -6.98
C ALA A 99 3.92 -4.45 -6.87
N ALA A 100 3.19 -4.51 -7.99
CA ALA A 100 1.87 -5.09 -8.04
C ALA A 100 1.87 -6.55 -7.60
N TRP A 101 2.82 -7.34 -8.10
CA TRP A 101 3.00 -8.72 -7.69
C TRP A 101 3.29 -8.84 -6.19
N PHE A 102 4.21 -8.04 -5.67
CA PHE A 102 4.55 -8.07 -4.25
C PHE A 102 3.35 -7.65 -3.38
N SER A 103 2.63 -6.59 -3.74
CA SER A 103 1.44 -6.13 -3.02
C SER A 103 0.32 -7.19 -3.01
N ALA A 104 0.14 -7.91 -4.13
CA ALA A 104 -0.82 -9.01 -4.21
C ALA A 104 -0.46 -10.15 -3.26
N VAL A 105 0.80 -10.60 -3.28
CA VAL A 105 1.28 -11.63 -2.34
C VAL A 105 1.14 -11.17 -0.90
N TYR A 106 1.49 -9.93 -0.61
CA TYR A 106 1.39 -9.34 0.72
C TYR A 106 -0.06 -9.33 1.25
N ALA A 107 -1.00 -8.85 0.44
CA ALA A 107 -2.42 -8.82 0.80
C ALA A 107 -2.99 -10.23 0.98
N LEU A 108 -2.64 -11.18 0.11
CA LEU A 108 -3.05 -12.57 0.22
C LEU A 108 -2.47 -13.26 1.46
N MET A 109 -1.23 -12.96 1.84
CA MET A 109 -0.63 -13.49 3.07
C MET A 109 -1.30 -12.91 4.31
N ALA A 110 -1.67 -11.62 4.30
CA ALA A 110 -2.46 -11.03 5.36
C ALA A 110 -3.84 -11.71 5.48
N PHE A 111 -4.53 -11.92 4.36
CA PHE A 111 -5.80 -12.64 4.32
C PHE A 111 -5.67 -14.07 4.87
N ALA A 112 -4.69 -14.83 4.38
CA ALA A 112 -4.45 -16.20 4.83
C ALA A 112 -4.12 -16.26 6.34
N SER A 113 -3.34 -15.31 6.85
CA SER A 113 -3.03 -15.23 8.27
C SER A 113 -4.29 -15.03 9.13
N GLN A 114 -5.24 -14.22 8.67
CA GLN A 114 -6.50 -14.01 9.37
C GLN A 114 -7.41 -15.24 9.33
N LEU A 115 -7.46 -15.96 8.21
CA LEU A 115 -8.20 -17.21 8.13
C LEU A 115 -7.67 -18.28 9.10
N ILE A 116 -6.36 -18.30 9.34
CA ILE A 116 -5.72 -19.25 10.28
C ILE A 116 -5.96 -18.83 11.72
N LEU A 117 -5.88 -17.51 12.01
CA LEU A 117 -5.95 -16.98 13.38
C LEU A 117 -7.38 -16.81 13.88
N ASP A 118 -8.34 -16.63 12.98
CA ASP A 118 -9.75 -16.45 13.31
C ASP A 118 -10.64 -17.41 12.52
N GLY A 119 -10.97 -18.53 13.12
CA GLY A 119 -11.81 -19.57 12.50
C GLY A 119 -13.23 -19.11 12.12
N ARG A 120 -13.70 -17.96 12.62
CA ARG A 120 -15.02 -17.41 12.29
C ARG A 120 -15.17 -17.13 10.80
N TYR A 121 -14.10 -16.72 10.12
CA TYR A 121 -14.12 -16.51 8.67
C TYR A 121 -14.45 -17.77 7.85
N ILE A 122 -14.04 -18.94 8.36
CA ILE A 122 -14.30 -20.20 7.67
C ILE A 122 -15.71 -20.72 8.00
N ALA A 123 -16.22 -20.40 9.19
CA ALA A 123 -17.53 -20.82 9.65
C ALA A 123 -18.69 -20.06 9.01
N ASP A 124 -18.47 -18.78 8.63
CA ASP A 124 -19.49 -17.90 8.06
C ASP A 124 -19.08 -17.42 6.66
N ALA A 125 -19.85 -17.85 5.65
CA ALA A 125 -19.62 -17.47 4.25
C ALA A 125 -19.74 -15.94 4.03
N HIS A 126 -20.60 -15.24 4.77
CA HIS A 126 -20.76 -13.79 4.66
C HIS A 126 -19.49 -13.10 5.18
N MET A 127 -18.96 -13.53 6.31
CA MET A 127 -17.69 -13.00 6.84
C MET A 127 -16.52 -13.26 5.88
N LEU A 128 -16.47 -14.44 5.26
CA LEU A 128 -15.44 -14.78 4.29
C LEU A 128 -15.50 -13.87 3.05
N MET A 129 -16.71 -13.62 2.52
CA MET A 129 -16.89 -12.72 1.36
C MET A 129 -16.52 -11.27 1.70
N SER A 130 -16.91 -10.79 2.87
CA SER A 130 -16.58 -9.44 3.32
C SER A 130 -15.07 -9.28 3.56
N ALA A 131 -14.40 -10.30 4.11
CA ALA A 131 -12.95 -10.33 4.26
C ALA A 131 -12.21 -10.34 2.91
N ALA A 132 -12.74 -11.08 1.93
CA ALA A 132 -12.20 -11.08 0.57
C ALA A 132 -12.38 -9.71 -0.10
N ALA A 133 -13.54 -9.07 0.05
CA ALA A 133 -13.80 -7.71 -0.44
C ALA A 133 -12.86 -6.69 0.20
N SER A 134 -12.68 -6.77 1.52
CA SER A 134 -11.74 -5.94 2.26
C SER A 134 -10.30 -6.11 1.75
N THR A 135 -9.88 -7.36 1.53
CA THR A 135 -8.55 -7.66 0.97
C THR A 135 -8.40 -7.06 -0.42
N GLY A 136 -9.45 -7.08 -1.23
CA GLY A 136 -9.48 -6.42 -2.54
C GLY A 136 -9.29 -4.91 -2.46
N LEU A 137 -9.97 -4.23 -1.53
CA LEU A 137 -9.81 -2.79 -1.29
C LEU A 137 -8.39 -2.45 -0.82
N ILE A 138 -7.85 -3.21 0.11
CA ILE A 138 -6.46 -3.07 0.58
C ILE A 138 -5.50 -3.19 -0.61
N LEU A 139 -5.66 -4.22 -1.44
CA LEU A 139 -4.79 -4.43 -2.61
C LEU A 139 -4.85 -3.24 -3.57
N VAL A 140 -6.04 -2.76 -3.92
CA VAL A 140 -6.19 -1.61 -4.83
C VAL A 140 -5.52 -0.38 -4.24
N SER A 141 -5.75 -0.07 -2.97
CA SER A 141 -5.13 1.05 -2.29
C SER A 141 -3.59 0.95 -2.28
N LEU A 142 -3.01 -0.22 -2.00
CA LEU A 142 -1.56 -0.44 -2.08
C LEU A 142 -1.02 -0.22 -3.49
N LEU A 143 -1.74 -0.67 -4.51
CA LEU A 143 -1.37 -0.46 -5.91
C LEU A 143 -1.38 1.02 -6.28
N VAL A 144 -2.40 1.76 -5.86
CA VAL A 144 -2.49 3.22 -6.06
C VAL A 144 -1.33 3.93 -5.37
N GLN A 145 -1.05 3.61 -4.12
CA GLN A 145 0.06 4.20 -3.37
C GLN A 145 1.41 3.95 -4.05
N CYS A 146 1.66 2.74 -4.55
CA CYS A 146 2.87 2.43 -5.31
C CYS A 146 2.94 3.23 -6.63
N ALA A 147 1.84 3.38 -7.36
CA ALA A 147 1.79 4.16 -8.59
C ALA A 147 2.05 5.66 -8.33
N VAL A 148 1.40 6.23 -7.31
CA VAL A 148 1.59 7.62 -6.88
C VAL A 148 3.02 7.84 -6.39
N PHE A 149 3.59 6.91 -5.61
CA PHE A 149 4.99 6.98 -5.20
C PHE A 149 5.92 7.04 -6.41
N GLN A 150 5.76 6.13 -7.38
CA GLN A 150 6.58 6.10 -8.57
C GLN A 150 6.48 7.41 -9.37
N TRP A 151 5.25 7.91 -9.54
CA TRP A 151 5.01 9.19 -10.20
C TRP A 151 5.69 10.35 -9.49
N ALA A 152 5.51 10.46 -8.17
CA ALA A 152 6.10 11.52 -7.36
C ALA A 152 7.63 11.47 -7.37
N TYR A 153 8.21 10.27 -7.19
CA TYR A 153 9.66 10.06 -7.22
C TYR A 153 10.28 10.47 -8.54
N LEU A 154 9.67 10.06 -9.67
CA LEU A 154 10.20 10.36 -10.99
C LEU A 154 10.06 11.84 -11.39
N ASN A 155 9.07 12.56 -10.83
CA ASN A 155 8.88 13.98 -11.10
C ASN A 155 9.69 14.89 -10.17
N THR A 156 9.88 14.51 -8.90
CA THR A 156 10.54 15.34 -7.90
C THR A 156 11.99 14.98 -7.64
N GLU A 157 12.41 13.76 -8.04
CA GLU A 157 13.73 13.18 -7.75
C GLU A 157 13.98 12.96 -6.23
N HIS A 158 12.96 13.20 -5.38
CA HIS A 158 13.02 13.11 -3.93
C HIS A 158 12.15 11.94 -3.41
N GLY A 159 12.69 10.72 -3.45
CA GLY A 159 11.99 9.52 -3.00
C GLY A 159 11.57 9.58 -1.52
N GLU A 160 12.40 10.17 -0.68
CA GLU A 160 12.13 10.31 0.75
C GLU A 160 10.89 11.17 1.02
N LYS A 161 10.76 12.30 0.31
CA LYS A 161 9.59 13.20 0.45
C LYS A 161 8.32 12.55 -0.07
N ALA A 162 8.42 11.81 -1.19
CA ALA A 162 7.28 11.09 -1.74
C ALA A 162 6.79 9.98 -0.79
N LEU A 163 7.72 9.22 -0.21
CA LEU A 163 7.41 8.19 0.77
C LEU A 163 6.80 8.79 2.04
N LEU A 164 7.40 9.84 2.57
CA LEU A 164 6.90 10.54 3.77
C LEU A 164 5.48 11.06 3.56
N ALA A 165 5.18 11.63 2.39
CA ALA A 165 3.84 12.12 2.07
C ALA A 165 2.79 11.00 2.09
N ILE A 166 3.11 9.81 1.57
CA ILE A 166 2.21 8.65 1.60
C ILE A 166 2.02 8.12 3.02
N ILE A 167 3.10 8.01 3.80
CA ILE A 167 3.01 7.60 5.21
C ILE A 167 2.16 8.58 6.00
N LEU A 168 2.35 9.89 5.79
CA LEU A 168 1.55 10.92 6.44
C LEU A 168 0.07 10.83 6.03
N GLN A 169 -0.22 10.60 4.75
CA GLN A 169 -1.60 10.38 4.28
C GLN A 169 -2.25 9.16 4.96
N ASN A 170 -1.52 8.05 5.10
CA ASN A 170 -2.01 6.86 5.79
C ASN A 170 -2.26 7.14 7.29
N ALA A 171 -1.35 7.86 7.94
CA ALA A 171 -1.49 8.25 9.34
C ALA A 171 -2.69 9.16 9.58
N VAL A 172 -2.84 10.19 8.73
CA VAL A 172 -3.98 11.12 8.77
C VAL A 172 -5.29 10.38 8.51
N GLY A 173 -5.32 9.49 7.50
CA GLY A 173 -6.51 8.67 7.21
C GLY A 173 -6.90 7.75 8.37
N ALA A 174 -5.93 7.17 9.06
CA ALA A 174 -6.18 6.36 10.24
C ALA A 174 -6.74 7.21 11.40
N ALA A 175 -6.07 8.31 11.74
CA ALA A 175 -6.42 9.16 12.89
C ALA A 175 -7.75 9.91 12.70
N LEU A 176 -8.00 10.49 11.53
CA LEU A 176 -9.22 11.24 11.26
C LEU A 176 -10.49 10.38 11.29
N GLY A 177 -10.37 9.08 11.09
CA GLY A 177 -11.50 8.18 11.24
C GLY A 177 -12.09 8.16 12.64
N TYR A 178 -11.30 8.46 13.67
CA TYR A 178 -11.77 8.60 15.05
C TYR A 178 -12.26 9.99 15.37
N VAL A 179 -11.54 11.04 14.93
CA VAL A 179 -11.81 12.42 15.31
C VAL A 179 -12.90 13.06 14.45
N ALA A 180 -12.90 12.77 13.18
CA ALA A 180 -13.80 13.37 12.20
C ALA A 180 -14.19 12.36 11.11
N PRO A 181 -15.04 11.36 11.41
CA PRO A 181 -15.36 10.27 10.51
C PRO A 181 -15.94 10.76 9.17
N GLN A 182 -16.72 11.84 9.17
CA GLN A 182 -17.26 12.42 7.94
C GLN A 182 -16.16 12.98 7.01
N VAL A 183 -15.10 13.58 7.57
CA VAL A 183 -13.96 14.09 6.80
C VAL A 183 -13.12 12.93 6.29
N ALA A 184 -12.98 11.87 7.07
CA ALA A 184 -12.23 10.68 6.69
C ALA A 184 -12.78 9.99 5.44
N LEU A 185 -14.09 10.13 5.14
CA LEU A 185 -14.71 9.59 3.92
C LEU A 185 -14.09 10.15 2.62
N PHE A 186 -13.51 11.34 2.67
CA PHE A 186 -12.87 11.99 1.51
C PHE A 186 -11.36 11.71 1.41
N ILE A 187 -10.79 10.98 2.36
CA ILE A 187 -9.36 10.67 2.37
C ILE A 187 -9.11 9.30 1.74
N PRO A 188 -8.35 9.21 0.63
CA PRO A 188 -8.13 7.94 -0.06
C PRO A 188 -7.56 6.82 0.81
N ALA A 189 -6.73 7.14 1.80
CA ALA A 189 -6.21 6.16 2.75
C ALA A 189 -7.30 5.47 3.59
N SER A 190 -8.46 6.10 3.78
CA SER A 190 -9.61 5.52 4.47
C SER A 190 -10.36 4.51 3.61
N TRP A 191 -10.24 4.59 2.28
CA TRP A 191 -10.95 3.71 1.35
C TRP A 191 -10.41 2.27 1.34
N ALA A 192 -9.21 2.06 1.87
CA ALA A 192 -8.69 0.72 2.13
C ALA A 192 -9.38 0.02 3.32
N MET A 193 -10.16 0.76 4.14
CA MET A 193 -10.78 0.24 5.35
C MET A 193 -12.25 -0.12 5.08
N TYR A 194 -12.55 -1.41 4.97
CA TYR A 194 -13.91 -1.90 4.70
C TYR A 194 -14.92 -1.48 5.78
N ALA A 195 -14.48 -1.38 7.04
CA ALA A 195 -15.31 -0.93 8.16
C ALA A 195 -15.87 0.50 7.97
N ARG A 196 -15.27 1.31 7.10
CA ARG A 196 -15.71 2.69 6.78
C ARG A 196 -16.52 2.78 5.50
N SER A 197 -16.78 1.66 4.85
CA SER A 197 -17.55 1.60 3.61
C SER A 197 -19.05 1.60 3.88
N GLY A 198 -19.83 2.07 2.91
CA GLY A 198 -21.31 2.00 2.95
C GLY A 198 -21.87 0.57 2.89
N ALA A 199 -21.04 -0.44 2.66
CA ALA A 199 -21.43 -1.84 2.76
C ALA A 199 -21.40 -2.37 4.21
N TYR A 200 -20.64 -1.72 5.08
CA TYR A 200 -20.49 -2.11 6.49
C TYR A 200 -21.17 -1.12 7.45
N ALA A 201 -21.00 0.19 7.22
CA ALA A 201 -21.51 1.24 8.10
C ALA A 201 -22.50 2.17 7.36
N ASP A 202 -23.62 2.48 8.00
CA ASP A 202 -24.56 3.46 7.49
C ASP A 202 -23.89 4.84 7.36
N GLY A 203 -23.97 5.43 6.16
CA GLY A 203 -23.29 6.69 5.86
C GLY A 203 -21.80 6.56 5.50
N GLY A 204 -21.29 5.35 5.32
CA GLY A 204 -19.93 5.11 4.84
C GLY A 204 -19.70 5.51 3.38
N TYR A 205 -18.44 5.47 2.93
CA TYR A 205 -18.12 5.82 1.54
C TYR A 205 -18.65 4.78 0.52
N PRO A 206 -19.09 5.23 -0.69
CA PRO A 206 -19.55 4.32 -1.73
C PRO A 206 -18.37 3.60 -2.39
N ILE A 207 -18.26 2.29 -2.18
CA ILE A 207 -17.13 1.46 -2.62
C ILE A 207 -16.84 1.61 -4.12
N LEU A 208 -17.87 1.56 -4.96
CA LEU A 208 -17.70 1.65 -6.42
C LEU A 208 -17.14 3.01 -6.86
N ALA A 209 -17.57 4.10 -6.22
CA ALA A 209 -17.07 5.44 -6.52
C ALA A 209 -15.60 5.57 -6.04
N ALA A 210 -15.28 5.07 -4.85
CA ALA A 210 -13.91 5.07 -4.33
C ALA A 210 -12.97 4.27 -5.25
N LEU A 211 -13.35 3.06 -5.64
CA LEU A 211 -12.58 2.24 -6.58
C LEU A 211 -12.39 2.93 -7.94
N ALA A 212 -13.43 3.57 -8.47
CA ALA A 212 -13.32 4.30 -9.74
C ALA A 212 -12.31 5.45 -9.65
N VAL A 213 -12.33 6.22 -8.56
CA VAL A 213 -11.37 7.31 -8.33
C VAL A 213 -9.96 6.75 -8.14
N GLU A 214 -9.78 5.71 -7.33
CA GLU A 214 -8.47 5.07 -7.12
C GLU A 214 -7.87 4.55 -8.43
N LEU A 215 -8.66 3.85 -9.25
CA LEU A 215 -8.22 3.37 -10.56
C LEU A 215 -7.87 4.52 -11.50
N ALA A 216 -8.66 5.60 -11.52
CA ALA A 216 -8.36 6.79 -12.31
C ALA A 216 -7.04 7.44 -11.88
N VAL A 217 -6.81 7.60 -10.57
CA VAL A 217 -5.56 8.12 -10.01
C VAL A 217 -4.37 7.22 -10.37
N MET A 218 -4.54 5.90 -10.25
CA MET A 218 -3.50 4.92 -10.62
C MET A 218 -3.13 5.04 -12.10
N ILE A 219 -4.11 5.07 -13.00
CA ILE A 219 -3.87 5.21 -14.44
C ILE A 219 -3.20 6.55 -14.74
N ALA A 220 -3.70 7.65 -14.17
CA ALA A 220 -3.10 8.97 -14.34
C ALA A 220 -1.64 8.99 -13.84
N ALA A 221 -1.37 8.44 -12.66
CA ALA A 221 -0.02 8.35 -12.11
C ALA A 221 0.92 7.53 -13.00
N LEU A 222 0.44 6.44 -13.59
CA LEU A 222 1.24 5.60 -14.50
C LEU A 222 1.43 6.23 -15.88
N MET A 223 0.50 7.03 -16.38
CA MET A 223 0.57 7.61 -17.73
C MET A 223 1.24 8.99 -17.75
N CYS A 224 1.04 9.84 -16.73
CA CYS A 224 1.45 11.24 -16.73
C CYS A 224 2.87 11.51 -16.16
N GLY A 225 3.71 10.50 -15.94
CA GLY A 225 5.06 10.71 -15.44
C GLY A 225 6.02 11.26 -16.50
N ARG A 226 6.80 12.25 -16.13
CA ARG A 226 7.89 12.76 -16.98
C ARG A 226 9.00 11.70 -17.11
N SER A 227 9.68 11.70 -18.26
CA SER A 227 10.93 10.94 -18.38
C SER A 227 11.96 11.56 -17.42
N PRO A 228 12.65 10.76 -16.60
CA PRO A 228 13.65 11.30 -15.71
C PRO A 228 14.73 12.00 -16.54
N LYS A 229 15.20 13.13 -16.05
CA LYS A 229 16.34 13.82 -16.67
C LYS A 229 17.55 12.89 -16.61
N VAL A 230 18.37 12.91 -17.65
CA VAL A 230 19.60 12.08 -17.74
C VAL A 230 20.51 12.29 -16.52
N SER A 231 20.44 13.46 -15.86
CA SER A 231 21.15 13.77 -14.63
C SER A 231 20.83 12.84 -13.45
N VAL A 232 19.62 12.29 -13.37
CA VAL A 232 19.24 11.34 -12.28
C VAL A 232 20.01 10.03 -12.39
N PHE A 233 20.40 9.67 -13.58
CA PHE A 233 21.12 8.43 -13.89
C PHE A 233 22.64 8.60 -13.93
N SER A 234 23.15 9.84 -13.74
CA SER A 234 24.57 10.12 -13.74
C SER A 234 25.21 9.78 -12.39
N PRO A 235 26.29 8.98 -12.34
CA PRO A 235 27.00 8.67 -11.10
C PRO A 235 27.70 9.90 -10.47
N GLN A 236 27.76 11.04 -11.15
CA GLN A 236 28.44 12.25 -10.67
C GLN A 236 27.71 13.01 -9.56
N ASN A 237 26.44 12.70 -9.25
CA ASN A 237 25.70 13.37 -8.17
C ASN A 237 25.98 12.86 -6.75
N LYS A 238 27.01 12.01 -6.56
CA LYS A 238 27.39 11.48 -5.23
C LYS A 238 28.50 12.26 -4.53
N ALA A 239 28.96 13.37 -5.09
CA ALA A 239 30.02 14.19 -4.50
C ALA A 239 29.53 15.63 -4.29
N LYS A 240 28.57 15.80 -3.39
CA LYS A 240 28.30 17.08 -2.69
C LYS A 240 27.68 16.81 -1.33
#